data_20dd2a05d912036ef5f65c76eb9a159b
#
_entry.id   20dd2a05d912036ef5f65c76eb9a159b
#
_cell.length_a   1.000
_cell.length_b   1.000
_cell.length_c   1.000
_cell.angle_alpha   90.00
_cell.angle_beta   90.00
_cell.angle_gamma   90.00
#
_symmetry.space_group_name_H-M   'P 1'
#
loop_
_entity.id
_entity.type
_entity.pdbx_description
1 polymer ?
#
loop_
_entity_poly.entity_id
_entity_poly.type
_entity_poly.pdbx_seq_one_letter_code
_entity_poly.pdbx_strand_id
1 'polypeptide(L)'
;DKSNEITAIPELLELLTIKGAIVTIDAMGCQRKICQQIMDQEADYVIGLKGNQGRLREDVELFFDEHSERGIGESFIKQSQTVDAGHGRIETRSYTVCSDTGWLEERHHWPGLKAVVMVQSKREVKGHVKTVRQFYIASLNREPEEMATFIRNHWQIENNLHWVLDVTFRQDDCRIRTGDAAANFATIKHAALNLLRRDPGKMSIPQKRH
;
A
#
# COMPACT_ATOMS: atom_id res chain seq x y z
N ASP A 1 -27.08 4.42 -3.82
CA ASP A 1 -25.96 4.89 -3.01
C ASP A 1 -24.65 4.67 -3.77
N LYS A 2 -23.84 5.72 -3.92
CA LYS A 2 -22.49 5.56 -4.41
C LYS A 2 -21.68 4.93 -3.29
N SER A 3 -21.43 3.62 -3.34
CA SER A 3 -20.41 3.00 -2.50
C SER A 3 -19.06 3.59 -2.89
N ASN A 4 -18.30 4.06 -1.91
CA ASN A 4 -16.90 4.42 -2.08
C ASN A 4 -16.03 3.40 -1.33
N GLU A 5 -14.73 3.41 -1.55
CA GLU A 5 -13.82 2.47 -0.90
C GLU A 5 -13.93 2.50 0.63
N ILE A 6 -14.16 3.66 1.24
CA ILE A 6 -14.28 3.82 2.70
C ILE A 6 -15.48 3.04 3.24
N THR A 7 -16.57 2.93 2.49
CA THR A 7 -17.76 2.17 2.88
C THR A 7 -17.67 0.70 2.50
N ALA A 8 -17.00 0.37 1.40
CA ALA A 8 -16.86 -0.99 0.92
C ALA A 8 -15.82 -1.82 1.69
N ILE A 9 -14.72 -1.20 2.17
CA ILE A 9 -13.67 -1.90 2.91
C ILE A 9 -14.21 -2.59 4.17
N PRO A 10 -14.99 -1.94 5.07
CA PRO A 10 -15.55 -2.61 6.23
C PRO A 10 -16.42 -3.82 5.90
N GLU A 11 -17.27 -3.73 4.89
CA GLU A 11 -18.12 -4.83 4.43
C GLU A 11 -17.28 -6.00 3.89
N LEU A 12 -16.22 -5.69 3.13
CA LEU A 12 -15.29 -6.71 2.64
C LEU A 12 -14.54 -7.41 3.78
N LEU A 13 -14.07 -6.66 4.77
CA LEU A 13 -13.37 -7.21 5.93
C LEU A 13 -14.26 -8.17 6.74
N GLU A 14 -15.57 -7.93 6.83
CA GLU A 14 -16.53 -8.84 7.47
C GLU A 14 -16.68 -10.18 6.75
N LEU A 15 -16.51 -10.17 5.42
CA LEU A 15 -16.63 -11.38 4.59
C LEU A 15 -15.37 -12.23 4.57
N LEU A 16 -14.23 -11.67 4.98
CA LEU A 16 -12.93 -12.33 4.89
C LEU A 16 -12.49 -12.91 6.24
N THR A 17 -11.86 -14.07 6.22
CA THR A 17 -11.14 -14.62 7.38
C THR A 17 -9.70 -14.06 7.35
N ILE A 18 -9.46 -12.97 8.08
CA ILE A 18 -8.17 -12.26 8.06
C ILE A 18 -7.32 -12.51 9.31
N LYS A 19 -7.73 -13.35 10.24
CA LYS A 19 -6.97 -13.68 11.46
C LYS A 19 -5.53 -14.06 11.14
N GLY A 20 -4.57 -13.35 11.77
CA GLY A 20 -3.13 -13.54 11.55
C GLY A 20 -2.61 -12.98 10.22
N ALA A 21 -3.44 -12.34 9.41
CA ALA A 21 -3.03 -11.69 8.19
C ALA A 21 -2.48 -10.27 8.45
N ILE A 22 -1.74 -9.75 7.49
CA ILE A 22 -1.35 -8.33 7.43
C ILE A 22 -2.14 -7.69 6.30
N VAL A 23 -3.04 -6.77 6.65
CA VAL A 23 -3.89 -6.04 5.71
C VAL A 23 -3.17 -4.77 5.27
N THR A 24 -2.99 -4.62 3.97
CA THR A 24 -2.41 -3.39 3.40
C THR A 24 -3.47 -2.63 2.63
N ILE A 25 -3.62 -1.35 2.92
CA ILE A 25 -4.61 -0.47 2.28
C ILE A 25 -3.91 0.84 1.94
N ASP A 26 -4.36 1.50 0.87
CA ASP A 26 -3.87 2.83 0.54
C ASP A 26 -4.36 3.89 1.55
N ALA A 27 -3.95 5.13 1.34
CA ALA A 27 -4.27 6.20 2.28
C ALA A 27 -5.77 6.53 2.36
N MET A 28 -6.59 6.17 1.38
CA MET A 28 -8.03 6.40 1.45
C MET A 28 -8.66 5.54 2.55
N GLY A 29 -8.20 4.32 2.72
CA GLY A 29 -8.61 3.41 3.79
C GLY A 29 -7.94 3.69 5.14
N CYS A 30 -7.10 4.73 5.27
CA CYS A 30 -6.52 5.16 6.54
C CYS A 30 -7.61 5.81 7.42
N GLN A 31 -8.41 4.96 8.07
CA GLN A 31 -9.53 5.34 8.92
C GLN A 31 -9.46 4.54 10.23
N ARG A 32 -9.68 5.22 11.38
CA ARG A 32 -9.61 4.57 12.69
C ARG A 32 -10.55 3.37 12.82
N LYS A 33 -11.78 3.48 12.29
CA LYS A 33 -12.76 2.39 12.32
C LYS A 33 -12.29 1.17 11.56
N ILE A 34 -11.65 1.37 10.40
CA ILE A 34 -11.09 0.27 9.58
C ILE A 34 -9.93 -0.38 10.33
N CYS A 35 -9.00 0.43 10.89
CA CYS A 35 -7.89 -0.10 11.69
C CYS A 35 -8.39 -0.91 12.89
N GLN A 36 -9.40 -0.40 13.61
CA GLN A 36 -9.99 -1.10 14.74
C GLN A 36 -10.62 -2.43 14.32
N GLN A 37 -11.40 -2.43 13.24
CA GLN A 37 -12.03 -3.66 12.72
C GLN A 37 -11.02 -4.73 12.32
N ILE A 38 -9.88 -4.32 11.71
CA ILE A 38 -8.80 -5.25 11.37
C ILE A 38 -8.23 -5.89 12.65
N MET A 39 -7.98 -5.07 13.67
CA MET A 39 -7.43 -5.55 14.94
C MET A 39 -8.43 -6.43 15.71
N ASP A 40 -9.71 -6.08 15.70
CA ASP A 40 -10.78 -6.87 16.35
C ASP A 40 -10.89 -8.28 15.72
N GLN A 41 -10.47 -8.44 14.48
CA GLN A 41 -10.38 -9.73 13.78
C GLN A 41 -9.02 -10.42 13.94
N GLU A 42 -8.21 -10.01 14.91
CA GLU A 42 -6.88 -10.57 15.19
C GLU A 42 -5.93 -10.51 13.98
N ALA A 43 -6.03 -9.46 13.17
CA ALA A 43 -5.14 -9.15 12.06
C ALA A 43 -4.33 -7.88 12.33
N ASP A 44 -3.27 -7.68 11.58
CA ASP A 44 -2.44 -6.49 11.61
C ASP A 44 -2.67 -5.63 10.36
N TYR A 45 -2.27 -4.35 10.43
CA TYR A 45 -2.36 -3.45 9.28
C TYR A 45 -1.03 -2.75 8.97
N VAL A 46 -0.81 -2.43 7.68
CA VAL A 46 0.17 -1.47 7.19
C VAL A 46 -0.54 -0.57 6.18
N ILE A 47 -0.77 0.69 6.54
CA ILE A 47 -1.65 1.59 5.79
C ILE A 47 -0.91 2.88 5.41
N GLY A 48 -1.10 3.33 4.18
CA GLY A 48 -0.55 4.59 3.70
C GLY A 48 -1.13 5.80 4.44
N LEU A 49 -0.27 6.76 4.80
CA LEU A 49 -0.63 7.98 5.51
C LEU A 49 -0.49 9.18 4.58
N LYS A 50 -1.58 9.88 4.31
CA LYS A 50 -1.63 11.09 3.46
C LYS A 50 -2.43 12.21 4.13
N GLY A 51 -2.73 13.26 3.37
CA GLY A 51 -3.42 14.47 3.86
C GLY A 51 -4.83 14.27 4.42
N ASN A 52 -5.49 13.12 4.17
CA ASN A 52 -6.76 12.78 4.81
C ASN A 52 -6.65 12.60 6.34
N GLN A 53 -5.44 12.33 6.84
CA GLN A 53 -5.08 12.31 8.26
C GLN A 53 -4.02 13.39 8.54
N GLY A 54 -4.32 14.65 8.15
CA GLY A 54 -3.37 15.75 8.07
C GLY A 54 -2.51 15.92 9.32
N ARG A 55 -3.12 16.06 10.51
CA ARG A 55 -2.38 16.27 11.77
C ARG A 55 -1.46 15.11 12.13
N LEU A 56 -1.92 13.87 11.98
CA LEU A 56 -1.09 12.68 12.23
C LEU A 56 0.07 12.64 11.23
N ARG A 57 -0.19 12.95 9.97
CA ARG A 57 0.84 12.98 8.95
C ARG A 57 1.88 14.06 9.22
N GLU A 58 1.46 15.27 9.58
CA GLU A 58 2.35 16.39 9.89
C GLU A 58 3.28 16.05 11.05
N ASP A 59 2.75 15.46 12.12
CA ASP A 59 3.55 15.04 13.26
C ASP A 59 4.56 13.94 12.90
N VAL A 60 4.17 12.95 12.09
CA VAL A 60 5.06 11.90 11.61
C VAL A 60 6.14 12.47 10.67
N GLU A 61 5.78 13.39 9.79
CA GLU A 61 6.72 14.04 8.88
C GLU A 61 7.76 14.87 9.65
N LEU A 62 7.31 15.69 10.60
CA LEU A 62 8.17 16.49 11.47
C LEU A 62 9.14 15.60 12.27
N PHE A 63 8.64 14.51 12.85
CA PHE A 63 9.49 13.56 13.58
C PHE A 63 10.63 13.01 12.70
N PHE A 64 10.34 12.57 11.48
CA PHE A 64 11.37 12.05 10.58
C PHE A 64 12.32 13.15 10.08
N ASP A 65 11.87 14.38 9.91
CA ASP A 65 12.72 15.51 9.55
C ASP A 65 13.76 15.81 10.65
N GLU A 66 13.32 15.92 11.91
CA GLU A 66 14.18 16.15 13.06
C GLU A 66 15.23 15.05 13.26
N HIS A 67 14.83 13.77 13.09
CA HIS A 67 15.73 12.64 13.28
C HIS A 67 16.67 12.43 12.08
N SER A 68 16.26 12.84 10.88
CA SER A 68 17.16 12.84 9.69
C SER A 68 18.32 13.81 9.86
N GLU A 69 18.10 14.93 10.54
CA GLU A 69 19.13 15.95 10.79
C GLU A 69 20.11 15.54 11.92
N ARG A 70 19.61 14.81 12.93
CA ARG A 70 20.42 14.37 14.09
C ARG A 70 21.24 13.10 13.86
N GLY A 71 21.01 12.41 12.78
CA GLY A 71 21.60 11.08 12.48
C GLY A 71 20.82 9.95 13.15
N ILE A 72 20.69 8.84 12.42
CA ILE A 72 19.97 7.65 12.87
C ILE A 72 20.89 6.93 13.89
N GLY A 73 20.67 7.20 15.18
CA GLY A 73 21.49 6.64 16.28
C GLY A 73 20.66 6.02 17.38
N GLU A 74 19.33 6.10 17.30
CA GLU A 74 18.44 5.63 18.37
C GLU A 74 17.97 4.19 18.08
N SER A 75 17.97 3.35 19.10
CA SER A 75 17.70 1.90 19.00
C SER A 75 16.29 1.57 18.47
N PHE A 76 15.36 2.53 18.53
CA PHE A 76 13.98 2.41 18.05
C PHE A 76 13.79 2.88 16.59
N ILE A 77 14.85 3.42 15.95
CA ILE A 77 14.84 3.79 14.53
C ILE A 77 15.78 2.86 13.78
N LYS A 78 15.22 2.10 12.85
CA LYS A 78 15.94 1.19 11.98
C LYS A 78 15.76 1.57 10.54
N GLN A 79 16.78 1.32 9.73
CA GLN A 79 16.74 1.65 8.31
C GLN A 79 17.29 0.52 7.45
N SER A 80 16.66 0.33 6.28
CA SER A 80 17.20 -0.47 5.19
C SER A 80 17.08 0.26 3.86
N GLN A 81 17.82 -0.23 2.87
CA GLN A 81 17.87 0.38 1.55
C GLN A 81 17.89 -0.69 0.46
N THR A 82 17.13 -0.43 -0.61
CA THR A 82 17.19 -1.23 -1.84
C THR A 82 17.57 -0.34 -3.01
N VAL A 83 18.35 -0.90 -3.95
CA VAL A 83 18.72 -0.23 -5.19
C VAL A 83 18.33 -1.09 -6.36
N ASP A 84 17.47 -0.54 -7.24
CA ASP A 84 17.05 -1.16 -8.48
C ASP A 84 17.63 -0.37 -9.65
N ALA A 85 18.40 -1.02 -10.53
CA ALA A 85 18.93 -0.41 -11.73
C ALA A 85 18.40 -1.12 -12.98
N GLY A 86 17.81 -0.38 -13.92
CA GLY A 86 17.30 -0.97 -15.15
C GLY A 86 16.69 0.07 -16.08
N HIS A 87 16.70 -0.23 -17.38
CA HIS A 87 16.09 0.60 -18.42
C HIS A 87 16.52 2.08 -18.38
N GLY A 88 17.80 2.36 -18.08
CA GLY A 88 18.35 3.71 -18.03
C GLY A 88 17.91 4.53 -16.81
N ARG A 89 17.43 3.89 -15.75
CA ARG A 89 17.10 4.52 -14.48
C ARG A 89 17.75 3.79 -13.32
N ILE A 90 18.06 4.55 -12.27
CA ILE A 90 18.46 4.03 -10.96
C ILE A 90 17.38 4.48 -9.97
N GLU A 91 16.86 3.55 -9.21
CA GLU A 91 15.88 3.82 -8.18
C GLU A 91 16.38 3.28 -6.84
N THR A 92 16.63 4.20 -5.91
CA THR A 92 17.02 3.89 -4.55
C THR A 92 15.83 4.11 -3.63
N ARG A 93 15.46 3.09 -2.84
CA ARG A 93 14.41 3.21 -1.81
C ARG A 93 15.00 2.94 -0.45
N SER A 94 14.84 3.92 0.44
CA SER A 94 15.20 3.78 1.85
C SER A 94 13.92 3.63 2.67
N TYR A 95 13.91 2.64 3.55
CA TYR A 95 12.81 2.36 4.47
C TYR A 95 13.28 2.63 5.89
N THR A 96 12.70 3.62 6.53
CA THR A 96 13.02 3.99 7.91
C THR A 96 11.81 3.64 8.78
N VAL A 97 12.00 2.78 9.77
CA VAL A 97 10.95 2.32 10.70
C VAL A 97 11.25 2.87 12.08
N CYS A 98 10.26 3.55 12.67
CA CYS A 98 10.29 3.94 14.07
C CYS A 98 9.27 3.12 14.86
N SER A 99 9.72 2.47 15.93
CA SER A 99 8.90 1.66 16.83
C SER A 99 8.53 2.37 18.14
N ASP A 100 9.09 3.54 18.40
CA ASP A 100 8.63 4.40 19.51
C ASP A 100 7.49 5.29 19.02
N THR A 101 6.26 4.86 19.30
CA THR A 101 5.02 5.53 18.88
C THR A 101 4.23 6.11 20.05
N GLY A 102 4.74 6.03 21.29
CA GLY A 102 4.03 6.47 22.50
C GLY A 102 3.55 7.93 22.42
N TRP A 103 4.39 8.81 21.92
CA TRP A 103 4.09 10.23 21.74
C TRP A 103 2.96 10.50 20.71
N LEU A 104 2.85 9.64 19.67
CA LEU A 104 1.74 9.69 18.71
C LEU A 104 0.45 9.10 19.27
N GLU A 105 0.57 8.02 20.05
CA GLU A 105 -0.58 7.35 20.66
C GLU A 105 -1.27 8.28 21.67
N GLU A 106 -0.52 8.95 22.54
CA GLU A 106 -1.05 9.94 23.47
C GLU A 106 -1.79 11.08 22.79
N ARG A 107 -1.29 11.54 21.65
CA ARG A 107 -1.86 12.67 20.91
C ARG A 107 -3.01 12.29 19.98
N HIS A 108 -2.89 11.16 19.33
CA HIS A 108 -3.82 10.77 18.25
C HIS A 108 -4.73 9.60 18.60
N HIS A 109 -4.46 8.84 19.66
CA HIS A 109 -5.22 7.65 20.07
C HIS A 109 -5.53 6.72 18.89
N TRP A 110 -4.51 6.40 18.09
CA TRP A 110 -4.70 5.58 16.89
C TRP A 110 -4.76 4.09 17.27
N PRO A 111 -5.77 3.33 16.81
CA PRO A 111 -5.95 1.94 17.22
C PRO A 111 -4.72 1.08 16.93
N GLY A 112 -4.08 0.55 17.98
CA GLY A 112 -2.99 -0.41 17.90
C GLY A 112 -1.73 0.05 17.19
N LEU A 113 -1.46 1.35 17.11
CA LEU A 113 -0.27 1.89 16.45
C LEU A 113 1.01 1.41 17.16
N LYS A 114 1.88 0.68 16.45
CA LYS A 114 3.16 0.16 16.96
C LYS A 114 4.37 0.60 16.17
N ALA A 115 4.17 1.10 14.95
CA ALA A 115 5.27 1.62 14.15
C ALA A 115 4.78 2.67 13.16
N VAL A 116 5.66 3.61 12.84
CA VAL A 116 5.55 4.51 11.70
C VAL A 116 6.71 4.26 10.75
N VAL A 117 6.43 4.35 9.45
CA VAL A 117 7.41 4.05 8.42
C VAL A 117 7.49 5.21 7.44
N MET A 118 8.72 5.66 7.16
CA MET A 118 9.01 6.55 6.05
C MET A 118 9.67 5.77 4.92
N VAL A 119 9.11 5.86 3.73
CA VAL A 119 9.72 5.36 2.50
C VAL A 119 10.19 6.55 1.68
N GLN A 120 11.50 6.68 1.49
CA GLN A 120 12.09 7.68 0.61
C GLN A 120 12.54 7.01 -0.69
N SER A 121 11.89 7.37 -1.79
CA SER A 121 12.26 6.92 -3.13
C SER A 121 13.04 8.01 -3.86
N LYS A 122 14.27 7.71 -4.24
CA LYS A 122 15.12 8.57 -5.06
C LYS A 122 15.26 7.93 -6.43
N ARG A 123 14.72 8.58 -7.44
CA ARG A 123 14.75 8.11 -8.83
C ARG A 123 15.61 9.02 -9.66
N GLU A 124 16.63 8.43 -10.28
CA GLU A 124 17.53 9.12 -11.23
C GLU A 124 17.26 8.62 -12.66
N VAL A 125 17.01 9.56 -13.56
CA VAL A 125 16.81 9.34 -14.99
C VAL A 125 17.55 10.41 -15.77
N LYS A 126 18.50 10.03 -16.58
CA LYS A 126 19.30 10.96 -17.42
C LYS A 126 19.88 12.14 -16.62
N GLY A 127 20.41 11.87 -15.41
CA GLY A 127 20.99 12.88 -14.53
C GLY A 127 19.98 13.74 -13.75
N HIS A 128 18.67 13.58 -13.98
CA HIS A 128 17.63 14.23 -13.18
C HIS A 128 17.25 13.35 -12.01
N VAL A 129 17.32 13.90 -10.80
CA VAL A 129 16.97 13.20 -9.56
C VAL A 129 15.62 13.72 -9.06
N LYS A 130 14.68 12.81 -8.84
CA LYS A 130 13.42 13.09 -8.17
C LYS A 130 13.36 12.30 -6.87
N THR A 131 13.13 12.99 -5.76
CA THR A 131 12.93 12.38 -4.44
C THR A 131 11.46 12.51 -4.03
N VAL A 132 10.87 11.41 -3.54
CA VAL A 132 9.50 11.37 -3.02
C VAL A 132 9.55 10.67 -1.68
N ARG A 133 8.84 11.22 -0.67
CA ARG A 133 8.63 10.58 0.63
C ARG A 133 7.18 10.14 0.78
N GLN A 134 6.99 8.97 1.34
CA GLN A 134 5.70 8.40 1.66
C GLN A 134 5.74 7.90 3.09
N PHE A 135 4.63 8.05 3.81
CA PHE A 135 4.52 7.65 5.20
C PHE A 135 3.47 6.57 5.36
N TYR A 136 3.72 5.67 6.31
CA TYR A 136 2.83 4.57 6.64
C TYR A 136 2.72 4.44 8.15
N ILE A 137 1.58 3.93 8.60
CA ILE A 137 1.31 3.52 9.98
C ILE A 137 1.08 2.02 10.02
N ALA A 138 1.48 1.38 11.12
CA ALA A 138 1.36 -0.06 11.27
C ALA A 138 1.00 -0.46 12.70
N SER A 139 0.21 -1.52 12.83
CA SER A 139 -0.13 -2.16 14.11
C SER A 139 0.91 -3.19 14.56
N LEU A 140 1.93 -3.41 13.76
CA LEU A 140 3.03 -4.33 14.04
C LEU A 140 4.38 -3.61 13.92
N ASN A 141 5.35 -4.07 14.71
CA ASN A 141 6.74 -3.66 14.58
C ASN A 141 7.53 -4.81 13.95
N ARG A 142 8.17 -4.55 12.83
CA ARG A 142 9.01 -5.51 12.10
C ARG A 142 10.27 -4.81 11.60
N GLU A 143 11.26 -5.61 11.20
CA GLU A 143 12.47 -5.10 10.58
C GLU A 143 12.15 -4.36 9.26
N PRO A 144 12.96 -3.34 8.90
CA PRO A 144 12.70 -2.51 7.71
C PRO A 144 12.54 -3.31 6.42
N GLU A 145 13.21 -4.44 6.26
CA GLU A 145 13.13 -5.33 5.09
C GLU A 145 11.77 -6.01 4.99
N GLU A 146 11.21 -6.43 6.12
CA GLU A 146 9.87 -7.01 6.16
C GLU A 146 8.81 -5.94 5.86
N MET A 147 8.93 -4.75 6.47
CA MET A 147 8.05 -3.61 6.20
C MET A 147 8.11 -3.20 4.73
N ALA A 148 9.32 -3.19 4.14
CA ALA A 148 9.51 -2.96 2.71
C ALA A 148 8.74 -3.98 1.86
N THR A 149 8.76 -5.25 2.26
CA THR A 149 8.04 -6.33 1.57
C THR A 149 6.53 -6.10 1.61
N PHE A 150 5.94 -5.77 2.77
CA PHE A 150 4.50 -5.50 2.89
C PHE A 150 4.08 -4.30 2.04
N ILE A 151 4.83 -3.21 2.10
CA ILE A 151 4.55 -1.99 1.33
C ILE A 151 4.69 -2.25 -0.17
N ARG A 152 5.70 -3.00 -0.60
CA ARG A 152 5.89 -3.35 -2.03
C ARG A 152 4.81 -4.29 -2.53
N ASN A 153 4.38 -5.26 -1.74
CA ASN A 153 3.33 -6.19 -2.11
C ASN A 153 1.97 -5.48 -2.31
N HIS A 154 1.70 -4.43 -1.54
CA HIS A 154 0.53 -3.58 -1.78
C HIS A 154 0.52 -3.01 -3.20
N TRP A 155 1.65 -2.49 -3.68
CA TRP A 155 1.78 -1.94 -5.03
C TRP A 155 1.76 -2.98 -6.15
N GLN A 156 1.99 -4.26 -5.81
CA GLN A 156 1.87 -5.34 -6.81
C GLN A 156 0.45 -5.52 -7.31
N ILE A 157 -0.57 -5.29 -6.48
CA ILE A 157 -1.96 -5.39 -6.92
C ILE A 157 -2.28 -4.33 -7.99
N GLU A 158 -1.77 -3.10 -7.82
CA GLU A 158 -1.91 -2.04 -8.81
C GLU A 158 -1.28 -2.45 -10.15
N ASN A 159 -0.04 -2.89 -10.12
CA ASN A 159 0.72 -3.21 -11.34
C ASN A 159 0.28 -4.52 -11.99
N ASN A 160 -0.03 -5.53 -11.19
CA ASN A 160 -0.30 -6.88 -11.71
C ASN A 160 -1.79 -7.11 -11.99
N LEU A 161 -2.70 -6.44 -11.26
CA LEU A 161 -4.12 -6.65 -11.44
C LEU A 161 -4.80 -5.43 -12.08
N HIS A 162 -4.83 -4.30 -11.39
CA HIS A 162 -5.61 -3.13 -11.83
C HIS A 162 -5.11 -2.62 -13.18
N TRP A 163 -3.81 -2.35 -13.30
CA TRP A 163 -3.23 -1.91 -14.58
C TRP A 163 -3.50 -2.88 -15.73
N VAL A 164 -3.44 -4.20 -15.50
CA VAL A 164 -3.72 -5.19 -16.54
C VAL A 164 -5.20 -5.18 -16.93
N LEU A 165 -6.10 -5.06 -15.96
CA LEU A 165 -7.54 -4.96 -16.24
C LEU A 165 -7.86 -3.68 -17.00
N ASP A 166 -7.27 -2.55 -16.60
CA ASP A 166 -7.56 -1.25 -17.25
C ASP A 166 -6.93 -1.15 -18.63
N VAL A 167 -5.67 -1.49 -18.78
CA VAL A 167 -4.94 -1.33 -20.05
C VAL A 167 -5.23 -2.50 -21.01
N THR A 168 -5.13 -3.75 -20.53
CA THR A 168 -5.29 -4.92 -21.42
C THR A 168 -6.76 -5.26 -21.66
N PHE A 169 -7.59 -5.23 -20.62
CA PHE A 169 -9.01 -5.56 -20.71
C PHE A 169 -9.92 -4.34 -20.87
N ARG A 170 -9.36 -3.14 -20.88
CA ARG A 170 -10.07 -1.86 -21.02
C ARG A 170 -11.25 -1.76 -20.06
N GLN A 171 -10.99 -2.02 -18.77
CA GLN A 171 -12.05 -2.06 -17.77
C GLN A 171 -12.64 -0.68 -17.54
N ASP A 172 -11.83 0.36 -17.50
CA ASP A 172 -12.26 1.75 -17.34
C ASP A 172 -13.08 2.27 -18.53
N ASP A 173 -12.81 1.75 -19.73
CA ASP A 173 -13.57 2.05 -20.96
C ASP A 173 -14.94 1.36 -20.99
N CYS A 174 -15.25 0.47 -20.05
CA CYS A 174 -16.48 -0.29 -20.03
C CYS A 174 -17.68 0.62 -19.72
N ARG A 175 -18.61 0.71 -20.66
CA ARG A 175 -19.80 1.55 -20.56
C ARG A 175 -21.08 0.79 -20.21
N ILE A 176 -20.97 -0.48 -19.86
CA ILE A 176 -22.11 -1.29 -19.42
C ILE A 176 -22.61 -0.74 -18.08
N ARG A 177 -23.90 -0.42 -18.01
CA ARG A 177 -24.54 0.20 -16.81
C ARG A 177 -25.88 -0.43 -16.43
N THR A 178 -26.34 -1.44 -17.19
CA THR A 178 -27.68 -2.03 -17.00
C THR A 178 -27.63 -3.09 -15.89
N GLY A 179 -28.36 -2.87 -14.79
CA GLY A 179 -28.44 -3.83 -13.68
C GLY A 179 -27.08 -4.33 -13.23
N ASP A 180 -26.96 -5.63 -13.02
CA ASP A 180 -25.72 -6.30 -12.57
C ASP A 180 -24.73 -6.59 -13.71
N ALA A 181 -25.02 -6.18 -14.95
CA ALA A 181 -24.21 -6.52 -16.11
C ALA A 181 -22.75 -6.00 -16.00
N ALA A 182 -22.56 -4.82 -15.38
CA ALA A 182 -21.21 -4.28 -15.15
C ALA A 182 -20.40 -5.17 -14.21
N ALA A 183 -20.98 -5.59 -13.08
CA ALA A 183 -20.35 -6.46 -12.10
C ALA A 183 -20.07 -7.85 -12.68
N ASN A 184 -21.04 -8.44 -13.38
CA ASN A 184 -20.90 -9.73 -14.04
C ASN A 184 -19.79 -9.70 -15.10
N PHE A 185 -19.71 -8.62 -15.88
CA PHE A 185 -18.66 -8.48 -16.90
C PHE A 185 -17.27 -8.26 -16.28
N ALA A 186 -17.17 -7.53 -15.16
CA ALA A 186 -15.93 -7.42 -14.41
C ALA A 186 -15.49 -8.81 -13.90
N THR A 187 -16.39 -9.60 -13.33
CA THR A 187 -16.12 -10.98 -12.87
C THR A 187 -15.59 -11.87 -14.01
N ILE A 188 -16.18 -11.78 -15.20
CA ILE A 188 -15.71 -12.51 -16.39
C ILE A 188 -14.29 -12.10 -16.78
N LYS A 189 -13.97 -10.79 -16.75
CA LYS A 189 -12.62 -10.31 -17.03
C LYS A 189 -11.60 -10.84 -16.03
N HIS A 190 -11.94 -10.84 -14.73
CA HIS A 190 -11.10 -11.42 -13.67
C HIS A 190 -10.86 -12.91 -13.89
N ALA A 191 -11.90 -13.67 -14.20
CA ALA A 191 -11.80 -15.10 -14.51
C ALA A 191 -10.90 -15.35 -15.73
N ALA A 192 -11.09 -14.59 -16.81
CA ALA A 192 -10.27 -14.65 -18.01
C ALA A 192 -8.79 -14.36 -17.72
N LEU A 193 -8.51 -13.29 -16.95
CA LEU A 193 -7.14 -12.96 -16.53
C LEU A 193 -6.50 -14.10 -15.74
N ASN A 194 -7.23 -14.71 -14.81
CA ASN A 194 -6.75 -15.84 -14.03
C ASN A 194 -6.41 -17.05 -14.89
N LEU A 195 -7.22 -17.35 -15.92
CA LEU A 195 -6.95 -18.43 -16.88
C LEU A 195 -5.70 -18.12 -17.70
N LEU A 196 -5.57 -16.91 -18.24
CA LEU A 196 -4.40 -16.50 -19.02
C LEU A 196 -3.10 -16.53 -18.19
N ARG A 197 -3.16 -16.27 -16.89
CA ARG A 197 -2.02 -16.38 -15.98
C ARG A 197 -1.60 -17.82 -15.70
N ARG A 198 -2.55 -18.75 -15.70
CA ARG A 198 -2.26 -20.20 -15.52
C ARG A 198 -1.66 -20.84 -16.75
N ASP A 199 -1.80 -20.23 -17.93
CA ASP A 199 -1.15 -20.70 -19.13
C ASP A 199 0.38 -20.57 -19.02
N PRO A 200 1.17 -21.67 -19.10
CA PRO A 200 2.61 -21.67 -18.96
C PRO A 200 3.35 -21.02 -20.14
N GLY A 201 2.65 -20.64 -21.20
CA GLY A 201 3.24 -19.98 -22.38
C GLY A 201 3.95 -18.68 -22.00
N LYS A 202 5.13 -18.44 -22.58
CA LYS A 202 5.97 -17.26 -22.33
C LYS A 202 5.43 -15.95 -22.90
N MET A 203 4.28 -15.96 -23.57
CA MET A 203 3.65 -14.77 -24.13
C MET A 203 3.15 -13.82 -23.04
N SER A 204 3.19 -12.52 -23.31
CA SER A 204 2.59 -11.51 -22.45
C SER A 204 1.05 -11.63 -22.40
N ILE A 205 0.40 -11.14 -21.33
CA ILE A 205 -1.07 -11.19 -21.22
C ILE A 205 -1.79 -10.57 -22.43
N PRO A 206 -1.36 -9.40 -22.97
CA PRO A 206 -1.94 -8.89 -24.22
C PRO A 206 -1.86 -9.86 -25.40
N GLN A 207 -0.73 -10.57 -25.56
CA GLN A 207 -0.56 -11.56 -26.63
C GLN A 207 -1.41 -12.83 -26.43
N LYS A 208 -1.56 -13.29 -25.19
CA LYS A 208 -2.40 -14.46 -24.85
C LYS A 208 -3.89 -14.18 -25.02
N ARG A 209 -4.31 -12.91 -25.02
CA ARG A 209 -5.71 -12.50 -25.18
C ARG A 209 -6.20 -12.63 -26.63
N HIS A 210 -5.29 -12.61 -27.58
CA HIS A 210 -5.58 -12.74 -29.03
C HIS A 210 -5.41 -14.17 -29.53
#